data_a8bf72fa205fe540fe69265485c6febe
#
_entry.id   a8bf72fa205fe540fe69265485c6febe
#
_cell.length_a   1.000
_cell.length_b   1.000
_cell.length_c   1.000
_cell.angle_alpha   90.00
_cell.angle_beta   90.00
_cell.angle_gamma   90.00
#
_symmetry.space_group_name_H-M   'P 1'
#
loop_
_entity.id
_entity.type
_entity.pdbx_description
1 polymer ?
#
loop_
_entity_poly.entity_id
_entity_poly.type
_entity_poly.pdbx_seq_one_letter_code
_entity_poly.pdbx_strand_id
1 'polypeptide(L)'
;MKKKKVISTLGVIALSASLVTPVFAQQPETSPGTPDEQVLSVEGFTNHEQLGKKLQQIAKSSQGKVQVEVAGYSNRGREIYKATVGQGDKVILLESEIHGNEPTGTEAILNILQFLGTNSPEAQKIREEVTIVALPKMNPDASELSRRGNDLTWAEVVEDFPQLASVRPTWNYYIYQNQTFDYASQPGFDVNRDFNPNLDYVPQPEDFPGNSSQPGWFITPESQVVRDVYKDLQAEFGKVDVFVDLHHQAPYYEVEGTDDLVTFSISGQFVPDPSTTEKYAEYADTYDYDFSRQLNVAVFDALQEKGNANISLYPQGLDLPGTALGTFALNGSGAVLFEVRGQTQSMGQKKKGELVKAVERGLYGIINGVADGTVYDINPEEYESIPLTKGRQ
;
A
#
# COMPACT_ATOMS: atom_id res chain seq x y z
N MET A 1 -42.13 29.08 -72.45
CA MET A 1 -40.92 29.46 -71.71
C MET A 1 -40.87 28.62 -70.46
N LYS A 2 -39.96 27.59 -70.38
CA LYS A 2 -39.84 26.64 -69.27
C LYS A 2 -38.80 27.16 -68.31
N LYS A 3 -39.19 27.32 -67.03
CA LYS A 3 -38.28 27.66 -65.94
C LYS A 3 -37.58 26.34 -65.44
N LYS A 4 -36.23 26.33 -65.51
CA LYS A 4 -35.41 25.30 -64.90
C LYS A 4 -35.20 25.62 -63.42
N LYS A 5 -35.54 24.68 -62.53
CA LYS A 5 -35.17 24.67 -61.10
C LYS A 5 -33.73 24.18 -60.98
N VAL A 6 -32.91 24.96 -60.33
CA VAL A 6 -31.58 24.54 -59.87
C VAL A 6 -31.75 24.00 -58.44
N ILE A 7 -31.39 22.72 -58.22
CA ILE A 7 -31.35 22.09 -56.91
C ILE A 7 -29.90 22.24 -56.43
N SER A 8 -29.70 23.00 -55.34
CA SER A 8 -28.45 23.13 -54.67
C SER A 8 -28.38 22.02 -53.58
N THR A 9 -27.45 21.09 -53.75
CA THR A 9 -27.17 20.07 -52.77
C THR A 9 -26.15 20.61 -51.78
N LEU A 10 -26.59 20.95 -50.56
CA LEU A 10 -25.68 21.20 -49.44
C LEU A 10 -25.15 19.85 -48.92
N GLY A 11 -23.87 19.62 -49.11
CA GLY A 11 -23.16 18.52 -48.46
C GLY A 11 -22.89 18.85 -46.98
N VAL A 12 -23.53 18.12 -46.11
CA VAL A 12 -23.21 18.13 -44.68
C VAL A 12 -21.96 17.27 -44.47
N ILE A 13 -20.84 17.89 -44.16
CA ILE A 13 -19.64 17.20 -43.69
C ILE A 13 -19.88 16.93 -42.21
N ALA A 14 -20.18 15.71 -41.86
CA ALA A 14 -20.17 15.24 -40.46
C ALA A 14 -18.70 15.06 -40.01
N LEU A 15 -18.20 15.98 -39.19
CA LEU A 15 -16.98 15.75 -38.43
C LEU A 15 -17.31 14.74 -37.36
N SER A 16 -16.87 13.50 -37.56
CA SER A 16 -16.82 12.51 -36.47
C SER A 16 -15.64 12.85 -35.57
N ALA A 17 -15.92 13.55 -34.48
CA ALA A 17 -14.99 13.63 -33.35
C ALA A 17 -14.89 12.24 -32.70
N SER A 18 -13.81 11.55 -32.97
CA SER A 18 -13.46 10.34 -32.23
C SER A 18 -13.08 10.78 -30.82
N LEU A 19 -14.02 10.61 -29.90
CA LEU A 19 -13.73 10.65 -28.48
C LEU A 19 -12.79 9.46 -28.18
N VAL A 20 -11.50 9.74 -28.07
CA VAL A 20 -10.56 8.80 -27.46
C VAL A 20 -10.87 8.83 -25.97
N THR A 21 -11.72 7.91 -25.54
CA THR A 21 -11.84 7.61 -24.11
C THR A 21 -10.51 7.02 -23.67
N PRO A 22 -9.87 7.54 -22.60
CA PRO A 22 -8.73 6.87 -22.04
C PRO A 22 -9.19 5.48 -21.60
N VAL A 23 -8.54 4.46 -22.14
CA VAL A 23 -8.67 3.11 -21.65
C VAL A 23 -8.00 3.12 -20.28
N PHE A 24 -8.81 3.30 -19.25
CA PHE A 24 -8.36 2.99 -17.90
C PHE A 24 -7.93 1.53 -17.92
N ALA A 25 -6.72 1.25 -17.48
CA ALA A 25 -6.27 -0.11 -17.22
C ALA A 25 -7.22 -0.70 -16.16
N GLN A 26 -8.26 -1.38 -16.62
CA GLN A 26 -8.98 -2.30 -15.78
C GLN A 26 -7.95 -3.30 -15.27
N GLN A 27 -7.87 -3.48 -13.97
CA GLN A 27 -7.21 -4.66 -13.45
C GLN A 27 -7.76 -5.84 -14.24
N PRO A 28 -6.89 -6.77 -14.70
CA PRO A 28 -7.35 -7.86 -15.51
C PRO A 28 -8.48 -8.59 -14.78
N GLU A 29 -9.66 -8.60 -15.39
CA GLU A 29 -10.77 -9.42 -14.93
C GLU A 29 -10.21 -10.83 -14.79
N THR A 30 -10.40 -11.43 -13.62
CA THR A 30 -10.05 -12.83 -13.38
C THR A 30 -10.66 -13.66 -14.49
N SER A 31 -9.84 -14.41 -15.20
CA SER A 31 -10.29 -15.34 -16.24
C SER A 31 -11.42 -16.22 -15.70
N PRO A 32 -12.47 -16.50 -16.50
CA PRO A 32 -13.59 -17.30 -16.03
C PRO A 32 -13.11 -18.71 -15.68
N GLY A 33 -13.29 -19.06 -14.41
CA GLY A 33 -13.39 -20.43 -13.90
C GLY A 33 -12.32 -21.43 -14.31
N THR A 34 -11.20 -21.47 -13.59
CA THR A 34 -10.55 -22.77 -13.38
C THR A 34 -11.28 -23.48 -12.24
N PRO A 35 -11.61 -24.76 -12.39
CA PRO A 35 -12.31 -25.52 -11.37
C PRO A 35 -11.30 -25.99 -10.32
N ASP A 36 -11.01 -25.14 -9.39
CA ASP A 36 -10.43 -25.33 -8.07
C ASP A 36 -10.09 -23.93 -7.57
N GLU A 37 -11.06 -23.23 -7.01
CA GLU A 37 -10.82 -22.08 -6.14
C GLU A 37 -10.02 -22.60 -4.96
N GLN A 38 -8.68 -22.53 -5.06
CA GLN A 38 -7.82 -22.78 -3.93
C GLN A 38 -8.11 -21.64 -2.95
N VAL A 39 -8.80 -21.96 -1.87
CA VAL A 39 -8.92 -21.08 -0.72
C VAL A 39 -7.50 -20.66 -0.34
N LEU A 40 -7.19 -19.38 -0.51
CA LEU A 40 -5.88 -18.85 -0.15
C LEU A 40 -5.72 -19.03 1.36
N SER A 41 -4.87 -19.97 1.78
CA SER A 41 -4.62 -20.23 3.18
C SER A 41 -3.35 -19.49 3.59
N VAL A 42 -3.47 -18.64 4.58
CA VAL A 42 -2.35 -17.97 5.26
C VAL A 42 -1.90 -18.76 6.51
N GLU A 43 -2.36 -19.98 6.67
CA GLU A 43 -1.91 -20.87 7.75
C GLU A 43 -0.37 -21.02 7.71
N GLY A 44 0.26 -20.96 8.88
CA GLY A 44 1.72 -20.97 8.98
C GLY A 44 2.36 -19.58 8.97
N PHE A 45 1.60 -18.53 8.74
CA PHE A 45 1.97 -17.15 9.04
C PHE A 45 1.52 -16.76 10.45
N THR A 46 2.07 -15.67 10.96
CA THR A 46 1.75 -15.16 12.29
C THR A 46 0.31 -14.64 12.34
N ASN A 47 -0.57 -15.29 13.10
CA ASN A 47 -1.91 -14.79 13.37
C ASN A 47 -1.88 -13.68 14.44
N HIS A 48 -3.02 -13.05 14.72
CA HIS A 48 -3.11 -11.91 15.64
C HIS A 48 -2.64 -12.26 17.07
N GLU A 49 -3.07 -13.40 17.64
CA GLU A 49 -2.64 -13.83 18.97
C GLU A 49 -1.12 -14.08 19.05
N GLN A 50 -0.58 -14.73 18.02
CA GLN A 50 0.86 -14.98 17.92
C GLN A 50 1.65 -13.68 17.75
N LEU A 51 1.11 -12.71 17.03
CA LEU A 51 1.73 -11.39 16.85
C LEU A 51 1.93 -10.71 18.21
N GLY A 52 0.88 -10.59 19.01
CA GLY A 52 0.97 -9.99 20.34
C GLY A 52 2.03 -10.67 21.22
N LYS A 53 2.06 -12.01 21.23
CA LYS A 53 3.08 -12.78 21.97
C LYS A 53 4.51 -12.53 21.47
N LYS A 54 4.73 -12.52 20.15
CA LYS A 54 6.04 -12.26 19.54
C LYS A 54 6.52 -10.84 19.83
N LEU A 55 5.66 -9.84 19.69
CA LEU A 55 6.00 -8.44 19.97
C LEU A 55 6.38 -8.25 21.45
N GLN A 56 5.62 -8.83 22.38
CA GLN A 56 5.96 -8.79 23.80
C GLN A 56 7.30 -9.47 24.10
N GLN A 57 7.59 -10.60 23.43
CA GLN A 57 8.88 -11.28 23.57
C GLN A 57 10.04 -10.42 23.02
N ILE A 58 9.86 -9.77 21.88
CA ILE A 58 10.84 -8.84 21.29
C ILE A 58 11.08 -7.65 22.23
N ALA A 59 10.02 -7.00 22.71
CA ALA A 59 10.13 -5.90 23.67
C ALA A 59 10.92 -6.31 24.92
N LYS A 60 10.60 -7.46 25.51
CA LYS A 60 11.30 -8.00 26.68
C LYS A 60 12.77 -8.31 26.40
N SER A 61 13.07 -9.00 25.28
CA SER A 61 14.44 -9.42 24.95
C SER A 61 15.32 -8.25 24.53
N SER A 62 14.72 -7.19 23.97
CA SER A 62 15.42 -5.96 23.57
C SER A 62 15.88 -5.11 24.75
N GLN A 63 15.44 -5.40 25.97
CA GLN A 63 15.74 -4.61 27.17
C GLN A 63 15.30 -3.14 27.04
N GLY A 64 14.12 -2.93 26.46
CA GLY A 64 13.51 -1.61 26.29
C GLY A 64 13.91 -0.84 25.02
N LYS A 65 14.75 -1.42 24.15
CA LYS A 65 15.11 -0.79 22.86
C LYS A 65 13.97 -0.83 21.85
N VAL A 66 13.15 -1.87 21.91
CA VAL A 66 11.90 -1.97 21.16
C VAL A 66 10.75 -1.75 22.13
N GLN A 67 9.97 -0.72 21.88
CA GLN A 67 8.75 -0.42 22.62
C GLN A 67 7.56 -0.94 21.84
N VAL A 68 6.57 -1.52 22.53
CA VAL A 68 5.35 -2.04 21.90
C VAL A 68 4.15 -1.52 22.67
N GLU A 69 3.21 -0.98 21.95
CA GLU A 69 1.96 -0.46 22.50
C GLU A 69 0.78 -0.81 21.59
N VAL A 70 -0.42 -0.59 22.08
CA VAL A 70 -1.65 -0.67 21.29
C VAL A 70 -1.93 0.72 20.75
N ALA A 71 -1.85 0.90 19.43
CA ALA A 71 -2.17 2.15 18.75
C ALA A 71 -3.68 2.40 18.67
N GLY A 72 -4.47 1.35 18.64
CA GLY A 72 -5.91 1.39 18.59
C GLY A 72 -6.51 0.00 18.41
N TYR A 73 -7.76 -0.04 17.99
CA TYR A 73 -8.51 -1.28 17.85
C TYR A 73 -9.19 -1.35 16.50
N SER A 74 -9.27 -2.55 15.94
CA SER A 74 -10.04 -2.84 14.73
C SER A 74 -11.55 -2.80 15.00
N ASN A 75 -12.34 -2.92 13.95
CA ASN A 75 -13.79 -2.97 14.05
C ASN A 75 -14.32 -4.07 15.00
N ARG A 76 -13.61 -5.19 15.10
CA ARG A 76 -13.96 -6.31 16.02
C ARG A 76 -13.24 -6.25 17.37
N GLY A 77 -12.60 -5.12 17.68
CA GLY A 77 -11.93 -4.88 18.96
C GLY A 77 -10.61 -5.61 19.12
N ARG A 78 -9.96 -6.02 18.03
CA ARG A 78 -8.59 -6.57 18.07
C ARG A 78 -7.59 -5.44 18.15
N GLU A 79 -6.56 -5.63 18.97
CA GLU A 79 -5.50 -4.63 19.11
C GLU A 79 -4.74 -4.43 17.79
N ILE A 80 -4.54 -3.18 17.40
CA ILE A 80 -3.60 -2.78 16.35
C ILE A 80 -2.32 -2.37 17.07
N TYR A 81 -1.30 -3.22 16.98
CA TYR A 81 -0.04 -3.02 17.67
C TYR A 81 0.87 -2.06 16.91
N LYS A 82 1.48 -1.13 17.65
CA LYS A 82 2.58 -0.27 17.19
C LYS A 82 3.87 -0.68 17.90
N ALA A 83 4.93 -0.87 17.14
CA ALA A 83 6.27 -1.13 17.66
C ALA A 83 7.22 -0.03 17.23
N THR A 84 7.96 0.55 18.18
CA THR A 84 8.91 1.64 17.95
C THR A 84 10.31 1.21 18.35
N VAL A 85 11.31 1.49 17.51
CA VAL A 85 12.71 1.22 17.77
C VAL A 85 13.60 2.30 17.16
N GLY A 86 14.59 2.79 17.91
CA GLY A 86 15.47 3.88 17.53
C GLY A 86 15.15 5.19 18.24
N GLN A 87 16.00 6.19 18.00
CA GLN A 87 15.92 7.52 18.62
C GLN A 87 16.46 8.62 17.69
N GLY A 88 16.73 8.29 16.43
CA GLY A 88 17.12 9.25 15.40
C GLY A 88 15.95 10.15 15.01
N ASP A 89 16.26 11.26 14.37
CA ASP A 89 15.31 12.27 13.93
C ASP A 89 14.62 11.94 12.60
N LYS A 90 15.16 10.97 11.84
CA LYS A 90 14.56 10.50 10.60
C LYS A 90 13.58 9.36 10.89
N VAL A 91 12.33 9.53 10.49
CA VAL A 91 11.24 8.59 10.81
C VAL A 91 10.88 7.72 9.63
N ILE A 92 10.90 6.40 9.86
CA ILE A 92 10.45 5.40 8.89
C ILE A 92 9.22 4.70 9.45
N LEU A 93 8.07 4.88 8.82
CA LEU A 93 6.83 4.18 9.16
C LEU A 93 6.64 2.98 8.22
N LEU A 94 6.54 1.80 8.80
CA LEU A 94 6.33 0.53 8.10
C LEU A 94 4.95 0.00 8.43
N GLU A 95 4.16 -0.35 7.41
CA GLU A 95 2.92 -1.09 7.64
C GLU A 95 2.84 -2.37 6.81
N SER A 96 2.04 -3.32 7.28
CA SER A 96 1.72 -4.56 6.58
C SER A 96 0.31 -5.02 6.90
N GLU A 97 -0.22 -5.89 6.06
CA GLU A 97 -1.55 -6.45 6.18
C GLU A 97 -2.67 -5.40 6.25
N ILE A 98 -2.58 -4.34 5.44
CA ILE A 98 -3.73 -3.52 5.11
C ILE A 98 -4.79 -4.38 4.39
N HIS A 99 -4.32 -5.35 3.59
CA HIS A 99 -5.09 -6.48 3.12
C HIS A 99 -4.73 -7.71 3.96
N GLY A 100 -5.71 -8.28 4.66
CA GLY A 100 -5.45 -9.30 5.69
C GLY A 100 -4.92 -10.64 5.16
N ASN A 101 -5.00 -10.90 3.88
CA ASN A 101 -4.45 -12.10 3.23
C ASN A 101 -3.04 -11.91 2.65
N GLU A 102 -2.31 -10.86 3.07
CA GLU A 102 -0.99 -10.47 2.55
C GLU A 102 0.11 -10.44 3.66
N PRO A 103 0.39 -11.57 4.34
CA PRO A 103 1.11 -11.56 5.63
C PRO A 103 2.64 -11.60 5.56
N THR A 104 3.29 -11.59 4.38
CA THR A 104 4.76 -11.71 4.28
C THR A 104 5.48 -10.55 4.95
N GLY A 105 4.92 -9.33 4.83
CA GLY A 105 5.47 -8.12 5.45
C GLY A 105 5.54 -8.20 6.97
N THR A 106 4.50 -8.75 7.61
CA THR A 106 4.46 -8.97 9.07
C THR A 106 5.65 -9.78 9.56
N GLU A 107 5.98 -10.88 8.87
CA GLU A 107 7.12 -11.74 9.25
C GLU A 107 8.46 -10.99 9.08
N ALA A 108 8.62 -10.20 8.03
CA ALA A 108 9.82 -9.42 7.79
C ALA A 108 9.99 -8.31 8.85
N ILE A 109 8.93 -7.58 9.16
CA ILE A 109 8.93 -6.55 10.21
C ILE A 109 9.32 -7.14 11.56
N LEU A 110 8.76 -8.31 11.96
CA LEU A 110 9.13 -8.97 13.20
C LEU A 110 10.62 -9.31 13.27
N ASN A 111 11.20 -9.79 12.18
CA ASN A 111 12.63 -10.09 12.10
C ASN A 111 13.50 -8.83 12.21
N ILE A 112 13.10 -7.73 11.58
CA ILE A 112 13.79 -6.44 11.67
C ILE A 112 13.73 -5.91 13.11
N LEU A 113 12.56 -5.91 13.74
CA LEU A 113 12.41 -5.46 15.14
C LEU A 113 13.26 -6.31 16.09
N GLN A 114 13.31 -7.64 15.88
CA GLN A 114 14.15 -8.53 16.66
C GLN A 114 15.64 -8.20 16.49
N PHE A 115 16.11 -7.98 15.26
CA PHE A 115 17.49 -7.61 14.98
C PHE A 115 17.85 -6.26 15.60
N LEU A 116 17.01 -5.25 15.38
CA LEU A 116 17.23 -3.90 15.91
C LEU A 116 17.13 -3.83 17.44
N GLY A 117 16.48 -4.79 18.08
CA GLY A 117 16.49 -4.97 19.53
C GLY A 117 17.80 -5.52 20.12
N THR A 118 18.75 -5.97 19.28
CA THR A 118 20.03 -6.54 19.73
C THR A 118 21.05 -5.46 20.15
N ASN A 119 22.18 -5.92 20.73
CA ASN A 119 23.32 -5.06 21.06
C ASN A 119 24.42 -5.09 19.97
N SER A 120 24.12 -5.55 18.75
CA SER A 120 25.09 -5.52 17.69
C SER A 120 25.47 -4.05 17.34
N PRO A 121 26.73 -3.77 16.98
CA PRO A 121 27.15 -2.41 16.59
C PRO A 121 26.33 -1.85 15.42
N GLU A 122 25.94 -2.72 14.49
CA GLU A 122 25.12 -2.34 13.34
C GLU A 122 23.70 -1.91 13.77
N ALA A 123 23.04 -2.71 14.60
CA ALA A 123 21.73 -2.32 15.13
C ALA A 123 21.79 -1.05 15.97
N GLN A 124 22.87 -0.85 16.74
CA GLN A 124 23.07 0.38 17.51
C GLN A 124 23.20 1.59 16.59
N LYS A 125 24.06 1.53 15.56
CA LYS A 125 24.24 2.60 14.59
C LYS A 125 22.93 3.00 13.93
N ILE A 126 22.12 2.01 13.49
CA ILE A 126 20.81 2.29 12.87
C ILE A 126 19.90 3.02 13.87
N ARG A 127 19.79 2.53 15.11
CA ARG A 127 18.92 3.14 16.14
C ARG A 127 19.35 4.56 16.54
N GLU A 128 20.60 4.93 16.39
CA GLU A 128 21.11 6.28 16.66
C GLU A 128 20.69 7.27 15.56
N GLU A 129 20.53 6.80 14.31
CA GLU A 129 20.28 7.64 13.14
C GLU A 129 18.82 7.72 12.72
N VAL A 130 18.03 6.67 12.99
CA VAL A 130 16.63 6.60 12.58
C VAL A 130 15.71 6.13 13.71
N THR A 131 14.47 6.56 13.65
CA THR A 131 13.35 6.02 14.42
C THR A 131 12.46 5.22 13.47
N ILE A 132 12.31 3.93 13.74
CA ILE A 132 11.44 3.04 12.96
C ILE A 132 10.19 2.79 13.78
N VAL A 133 9.04 3.07 13.19
CA VAL A 133 7.71 2.78 13.72
C VAL A 133 7.05 1.76 12.80
N ALA A 134 6.51 0.69 13.37
CA ALA A 134 5.93 -0.38 12.60
C ALA A 134 4.53 -0.74 13.09
N LEU A 135 3.61 -0.92 12.14
CA LEU A 135 2.28 -1.50 12.30
C LEU A 135 2.27 -2.86 11.57
N PRO A 136 2.76 -3.94 12.20
CA PRO A 136 3.01 -5.21 11.49
C PRO A 136 1.76 -5.87 10.94
N LYS A 137 0.59 -5.58 11.51
CA LYS A 137 -0.71 -6.10 11.09
C LYS A 137 -1.77 -5.03 11.38
N MET A 138 -1.94 -4.10 10.41
CA MET A 138 -2.80 -2.96 10.63
C MET A 138 -4.29 -3.29 10.47
N ASN A 139 -4.64 -4.39 9.78
CA ASN A 139 -6.01 -4.87 9.57
C ASN A 139 -6.19 -6.30 10.12
N PRO A 140 -6.20 -6.46 11.46
CA PRO A 140 -6.24 -7.79 12.08
C PRO A 140 -7.57 -8.52 11.82
N ASP A 141 -8.69 -7.83 11.58
CA ASP A 141 -9.97 -8.46 11.27
C ASP A 141 -9.95 -9.14 9.91
N ALA A 142 -9.44 -8.44 8.88
CA ALA A 142 -9.27 -9.03 7.56
C ALA A 142 -8.27 -10.18 7.56
N SER A 143 -7.20 -10.07 8.38
CA SER A 143 -6.20 -11.14 8.54
C SER A 143 -6.81 -12.41 9.11
N GLU A 144 -7.58 -12.34 10.18
CA GLU A 144 -8.25 -13.50 10.79
C GLU A 144 -9.32 -14.12 9.86
N LEU A 145 -9.86 -13.31 8.94
CA LEU A 145 -10.78 -13.78 7.89
C LEU A 145 -10.05 -14.27 6.63
N SER A 146 -8.72 -14.16 6.57
CA SER A 146 -7.90 -14.50 5.40
C SER A 146 -8.41 -13.88 4.10
N ARG A 147 -8.81 -12.61 4.14
CA ARG A 147 -9.36 -11.88 2.99
C ARG A 147 -8.80 -10.46 2.88
N ARG A 148 -9.09 -9.79 1.77
CA ARG A 148 -8.58 -8.45 1.47
C ARG A 148 -9.14 -7.40 2.42
N GLY A 149 -10.46 -7.22 2.45
CA GLY A 149 -11.13 -6.20 3.24
C GLY A 149 -11.49 -6.66 4.66
N ASN A 150 -11.85 -5.72 5.52
CA ASN A 150 -12.44 -6.00 6.84
C ASN A 150 -13.88 -6.52 6.70
N ASP A 151 -14.64 -6.59 7.78
CA ASP A 151 -16.03 -7.05 7.78
C ASP A 151 -17.01 -5.96 8.31
N LEU A 152 -16.57 -4.71 8.30
CA LEU A 152 -17.37 -3.57 8.73
C LEU A 152 -18.65 -3.45 7.88
N THR A 153 -19.79 -3.37 8.52
CA THR A 153 -21.08 -3.18 7.84
C THR A 153 -21.41 -1.71 7.65
N TRP A 154 -22.26 -1.40 6.66
CA TRP A 154 -22.73 -0.02 6.49
C TRP A 154 -23.54 0.49 7.68
N ALA A 155 -24.24 -0.39 8.38
CA ALA A 155 -24.97 -0.04 9.59
C ALA A 155 -24.04 0.43 10.71
N GLU A 156 -22.92 -0.24 10.91
CA GLU A 156 -21.86 0.15 11.86
C GLU A 156 -21.24 1.50 11.46
N VAL A 157 -20.95 1.71 10.16
CA VAL A 157 -20.49 3.02 9.67
C VAL A 157 -21.47 4.14 10.00
N VAL A 158 -22.76 3.92 9.78
CA VAL A 158 -23.80 4.93 10.09
C VAL A 158 -23.97 5.16 11.60
N GLU A 159 -23.66 4.15 12.43
CA GLU A 159 -23.65 4.33 13.89
C GLU A 159 -22.56 5.30 14.31
N ASP A 160 -21.36 5.17 13.75
CA ASP A 160 -20.20 6.04 14.01
C ASP A 160 -20.31 7.39 13.29
N PHE A 161 -20.90 7.40 12.10
CA PHE A 161 -21.07 8.58 11.23
C PHE A 161 -22.52 8.80 10.84
N PRO A 162 -23.41 9.27 11.76
CA PRO A 162 -24.85 9.39 11.50
C PRO A 162 -25.23 10.29 10.32
N GLN A 163 -24.34 11.24 9.94
CA GLN A 163 -24.53 12.10 8.77
C GLN A 163 -24.55 11.31 7.45
N LEU A 164 -23.98 10.10 7.43
CA LEU A 164 -23.93 9.24 6.25
C LEU A 164 -25.18 8.35 6.08
N ALA A 165 -26.18 8.45 6.95
CA ALA A 165 -27.36 7.57 6.92
C ALA A 165 -28.16 7.63 5.60
N SER A 166 -28.09 8.73 4.87
CA SER A 166 -28.76 8.91 3.57
C SER A 166 -27.94 8.42 2.37
N VAL A 167 -26.69 8.05 2.57
CA VAL A 167 -25.78 7.66 1.50
C VAL A 167 -25.77 6.15 1.34
N ARG A 168 -25.57 5.70 0.09
CA ARG A 168 -25.32 4.30 -0.24
C ARG A 168 -24.00 4.25 -1.02
N PRO A 169 -22.91 3.79 -0.42
CA PRO A 169 -21.66 3.66 -1.14
C PRO A 169 -21.80 2.63 -2.28
N THR A 170 -21.22 2.94 -3.43
CA THR A 170 -21.30 2.12 -4.62
C THR A 170 -19.97 1.42 -4.93
N TRP A 171 -18.93 1.70 -4.16
CA TRP A 171 -17.60 1.13 -4.33
C TRP A 171 -16.83 1.17 -3.00
N ASN A 172 -15.54 0.82 -2.97
CA ASN A 172 -14.73 0.59 -1.76
C ASN A 172 -15.19 -0.60 -0.92
N TYR A 173 -16.07 -1.39 -1.48
CA TYR A 173 -16.56 -2.59 -0.87
C TYR A 173 -15.96 -3.78 -1.61
N TYR A 174 -15.12 -4.53 -0.91
CA TYR A 174 -14.34 -5.55 -1.56
C TYR A 174 -14.05 -6.72 -0.63
N ILE A 175 -14.45 -7.90 -1.06
CA ILE A 175 -13.98 -9.14 -0.50
C ILE A 175 -13.29 -9.95 -1.57
N TYR A 176 -12.23 -10.67 -1.18
CA TYR A 176 -11.28 -11.29 -2.10
C TYR A 176 -11.91 -12.11 -3.22
N GLN A 177 -12.87 -12.97 -2.90
CA GLN A 177 -13.39 -13.94 -3.87
C GLN A 177 -14.37 -13.35 -4.88
N ASN A 178 -15.15 -12.36 -4.51
CA ASN A 178 -16.29 -11.93 -5.31
C ASN A 178 -16.25 -10.47 -5.75
N GLN A 179 -15.36 -9.65 -5.21
CA GLN A 179 -15.27 -8.21 -5.52
C GLN A 179 -16.66 -7.59 -5.69
N THR A 180 -17.58 -7.92 -4.78
CA THR A 180 -18.98 -7.56 -4.88
C THR A 180 -19.27 -6.25 -4.17
N PHE A 181 -20.27 -5.53 -4.66
CA PHE A 181 -20.82 -4.34 -4.02
C PHE A 181 -22.12 -4.64 -3.26
N ASP A 182 -22.36 -5.90 -2.92
CA ASP A 182 -23.53 -6.31 -2.14
C ASP A 182 -23.26 -6.26 -0.64
N TYR A 183 -23.46 -5.08 -0.05
CA TYR A 183 -23.28 -4.85 1.37
C TYR A 183 -24.19 -5.66 2.28
N ALA A 184 -25.30 -6.17 1.77
CA ALA A 184 -26.24 -6.94 2.57
C ALA A 184 -25.76 -8.37 2.79
N SER A 185 -25.19 -8.99 1.75
CA SER A 185 -24.75 -10.39 1.82
C SER A 185 -23.28 -10.52 2.21
N GLN A 186 -22.45 -9.51 1.92
CA GLN A 186 -21.00 -9.58 2.09
C GLN A 186 -20.45 -8.25 2.59
N PRO A 187 -20.51 -7.96 3.89
CA PRO A 187 -20.03 -6.73 4.48
C PRO A 187 -18.49 -6.64 4.43
N GLY A 188 -17.98 -5.43 4.33
CA GLY A 188 -16.55 -5.11 4.39
C GLY A 188 -16.13 -3.97 3.51
N PHE A 189 -14.94 -3.45 3.79
CA PHE A 189 -14.33 -2.36 3.04
C PHE A 189 -12.88 -2.72 2.68
N ASP A 190 -12.45 -2.28 1.52
CA ASP A 190 -11.02 -2.21 1.20
C ASP A 190 -10.42 -1.02 1.95
N VAL A 191 -9.72 -1.29 3.03
CA VAL A 191 -9.12 -0.25 3.88
C VAL A 191 -8.11 0.58 3.07
N ASN A 192 -7.45 -0.01 2.05
CA ASN A 192 -6.55 0.71 1.14
C ASN A 192 -7.28 1.54 0.06
N ARG A 193 -8.53 1.92 0.32
CA ARG A 193 -9.32 2.91 -0.44
C ARG A 193 -10.00 3.92 0.49
N ASP A 194 -9.69 3.87 1.78
CA ASP A 194 -10.36 4.65 2.82
C ASP A 194 -9.50 5.81 3.35
N PHE A 195 -8.30 6.01 2.81
CA PHE A 195 -7.41 7.10 3.19
C PHE A 195 -7.76 8.40 2.45
N ASN A 196 -7.42 9.53 3.06
CA ASN A 196 -7.66 10.87 2.50
C ASN A 196 -6.42 11.75 2.68
N PRO A 197 -5.92 12.43 1.64
CA PRO A 197 -4.79 13.35 1.76
C PRO A 197 -5.00 14.46 2.78
N ASN A 198 -6.25 14.92 2.97
CA ASN A 198 -6.60 15.74 4.10
C ASN A 198 -6.75 14.86 5.35
N LEU A 199 -5.71 14.82 6.19
CA LEU A 199 -5.68 13.99 7.40
C LEU A 199 -6.72 14.40 8.47
N ASP A 200 -7.30 15.60 8.36
CA ASP A 200 -8.37 16.10 9.23
C ASP A 200 -9.77 15.94 8.59
N TYR A 201 -9.85 15.20 7.48
CA TYR A 201 -11.11 15.01 6.78
C TYR A 201 -12.15 14.28 7.65
N VAL A 202 -13.36 14.83 7.64
CA VAL A 202 -14.54 14.22 8.28
C VAL A 202 -15.54 13.87 7.19
N PRO A 203 -16.01 12.62 7.10
CA PRO A 203 -16.89 12.16 6.03
C PRO A 203 -18.16 12.99 5.89
N GLN A 204 -18.47 13.44 4.66
CA GLN A 204 -19.69 14.15 4.31
C GLN A 204 -20.45 13.40 3.21
N PRO A 205 -21.79 13.42 3.22
CA PRO A 205 -22.59 12.69 2.23
C PRO A 205 -22.34 13.07 0.79
N GLU A 206 -22.04 14.33 0.52
CA GLU A 206 -21.79 14.89 -0.80
C GLU A 206 -20.43 14.53 -1.38
N ASP A 207 -19.46 14.18 -0.53
CA ASP A 207 -18.08 13.88 -0.92
C ASP A 207 -17.86 12.38 -1.17
N PHE A 208 -18.93 11.59 -1.18
CA PHE A 208 -18.79 10.15 -1.37
C PHE A 208 -18.14 9.84 -2.71
N PRO A 209 -16.98 9.15 -2.72
CA PRO A 209 -16.25 8.91 -3.96
C PRO A 209 -17.01 7.97 -4.88
N GLY A 210 -16.93 8.26 -6.19
CA GLY A 210 -17.55 7.44 -7.24
C GLY A 210 -16.61 6.43 -7.88
N ASN A 211 -15.30 6.51 -7.58
CA ASN A 211 -14.27 5.62 -8.10
C ASN A 211 -12.97 5.69 -7.29
N SER A 212 -12.02 4.81 -7.57
CA SER A 212 -10.74 4.70 -6.84
C SER A 212 -9.75 5.85 -7.08
N SER A 213 -10.01 6.74 -8.05
CA SER A 213 -9.20 7.95 -8.28
C SER A 213 -9.62 9.13 -7.40
N GLN A 214 -10.51 8.90 -6.46
CA GLN A 214 -10.95 9.89 -5.47
C GLN A 214 -10.42 9.55 -4.09
N PRO A 215 -10.19 10.54 -3.21
CA PRO A 215 -9.83 10.29 -1.81
C PRO A 215 -10.87 9.44 -1.10
N GLY A 216 -10.44 8.68 -0.10
CA GLY A 216 -11.31 7.91 0.79
C GLY A 216 -11.93 8.77 1.89
N TRP A 217 -12.43 8.12 2.94
CA TRP A 217 -13.31 8.77 3.92
C TRP A 217 -12.85 8.67 5.36
N PHE A 218 -11.85 7.84 5.67
CA PHE A 218 -11.50 7.48 7.04
C PHE A 218 -12.70 6.96 7.86
N ILE A 219 -13.52 6.09 7.28
CA ILE A 219 -14.66 5.47 7.97
C ILE A 219 -14.32 4.15 8.64
N THR A 220 -13.18 3.54 8.29
CA THR A 220 -12.75 2.29 8.93
C THR A 220 -11.88 2.60 10.16
N PRO A 221 -12.06 1.91 11.30
CA PRO A 221 -11.20 2.10 12.46
C PRO A 221 -9.72 1.89 12.15
N GLU A 222 -9.41 0.95 11.26
CA GLU A 222 -8.06 0.62 10.85
C GLU A 222 -7.36 1.81 10.15
N SER A 223 -8.02 2.45 9.18
CA SER A 223 -7.45 3.63 8.49
C SER A 223 -7.28 4.82 9.43
N GLN A 224 -8.23 5.01 10.37
CA GLN A 224 -8.16 6.05 11.38
C GLN A 224 -6.95 5.85 12.30
N VAL A 225 -6.69 4.62 12.75
CA VAL A 225 -5.52 4.31 13.60
C VAL A 225 -4.22 4.64 12.88
N VAL A 226 -4.06 4.25 11.62
CA VAL A 226 -2.84 4.55 10.85
C VAL A 226 -2.67 6.04 10.63
N ARG A 227 -3.75 6.76 10.27
CA ARG A 227 -3.78 8.22 10.17
C ARG A 227 -3.32 8.88 11.47
N ASP A 228 -3.87 8.45 12.60
CA ASP A 228 -3.59 9.06 13.89
C ASP A 228 -2.13 8.80 14.31
N VAL A 229 -1.60 7.59 14.10
CA VAL A 229 -0.16 7.30 14.27
C VAL A 229 0.69 8.21 13.38
N TYR A 230 0.32 8.40 12.11
CA TYR A 230 1.05 9.27 11.20
C TYR A 230 1.05 10.74 11.68
N LYS A 231 -0.10 11.24 12.11
CA LYS A 231 -0.24 12.61 12.66
C LYS A 231 0.57 12.79 13.96
N ASP A 232 0.55 11.81 14.85
CA ASP A 232 1.34 11.85 16.08
C ASP A 232 2.84 11.92 15.77
N LEU A 233 3.31 11.15 14.79
CA LEU A 233 4.70 11.21 14.33
C LEU A 233 5.04 12.56 13.69
N GLN A 234 4.16 13.13 12.89
CA GLN A 234 4.35 14.48 12.36
C GLN A 234 4.42 15.53 13.48
N ALA A 235 3.59 15.38 14.51
CA ALA A 235 3.60 16.31 15.65
C ALA A 235 4.88 16.19 16.49
N GLU A 236 5.42 14.97 16.64
CA GLU A 236 6.63 14.71 17.42
C GLU A 236 7.92 15.07 16.67
N PHE A 237 8.04 14.69 15.39
CA PHE A 237 9.27 14.79 14.60
C PHE A 237 9.23 15.86 13.51
N GLY A 238 8.08 16.49 13.28
CA GLY A 238 7.87 17.48 12.21
C GLY A 238 7.45 16.85 10.87
N LYS A 239 7.90 15.63 10.59
CA LYS A 239 7.50 14.83 9.41
C LYS A 239 7.69 13.33 9.64
N VAL A 240 7.09 12.53 8.79
CA VAL A 240 7.43 11.13 8.58
C VAL A 240 8.24 11.06 7.30
N ASP A 241 9.54 10.74 7.39
CA ASP A 241 10.44 10.80 6.22
C ASP A 241 10.11 9.75 5.18
N VAL A 242 9.82 8.53 5.63
CA VAL A 242 9.54 7.39 4.74
C VAL A 242 8.31 6.64 5.20
N PHE A 243 7.45 6.31 4.24
CA PHE A 243 6.32 5.40 4.44
C PHE A 243 6.46 4.18 3.52
N VAL A 244 6.42 2.99 4.11
CA VAL A 244 6.51 1.72 3.37
C VAL A 244 5.27 0.90 3.61
N ASP A 245 4.62 0.49 2.52
CA ASP A 245 3.42 -0.35 2.52
C ASP A 245 3.72 -1.72 1.89
N LEU A 246 3.48 -2.78 2.66
CA LEU A 246 3.87 -4.15 2.31
C LEU A 246 2.65 -4.98 1.91
N HIS A 247 2.55 -5.28 0.62
CA HIS A 247 1.46 -5.99 -0.03
C HIS A 247 1.85 -7.32 -0.66
N HIS A 248 0.87 -8.02 -1.20
CA HIS A 248 1.04 -9.14 -2.12
C HIS A 248 0.36 -8.86 -3.46
N GLN A 249 1.05 -9.26 -4.54
CA GLN A 249 0.50 -9.33 -5.89
C GLN A 249 0.27 -10.78 -6.33
N ALA A 250 -0.38 -10.95 -7.47
CA ALA A 250 -0.59 -12.27 -8.06
C ALA A 250 0.74 -13.03 -8.29
N PRO A 251 0.77 -14.36 -8.06
CA PRO A 251 2.02 -15.13 -8.04
C PRO A 251 2.61 -15.43 -9.43
N TYR A 252 1.93 -15.04 -10.49
CA TYR A 252 2.27 -15.37 -11.87
C TYR A 252 2.78 -14.19 -12.70
N TYR A 253 3.01 -13.03 -12.09
CA TYR A 253 3.57 -11.89 -12.82
C TYR A 253 5.03 -12.15 -13.20
N GLU A 254 5.42 -11.61 -14.35
CA GLU A 254 6.74 -11.76 -14.96
C GLU A 254 7.45 -10.40 -15.05
N VAL A 255 8.78 -10.43 -15.03
CA VAL A 255 9.59 -9.25 -15.33
C VAL A 255 9.53 -9.00 -16.84
N GLU A 256 9.22 -7.78 -17.24
CA GLU A 256 9.09 -7.42 -18.66
C GLU A 256 10.36 -7.80 -19.46
N GLY A 257 10.13 -8.41 -20.63
CA GLY A 257 11.18 -8.87 -21.52
C GLY A 257 11.85 -10.19 -21.11
N THR A 258 11.36 -10.86 -20.07
CA THR A 258 11.85 -12.18 -19.61
C THR A 258 10.69 -13.13 -19.33
N ASP A 259 11.02 -14.41 -19.06
CA ASP A 259 10.06 -15.41 -18.53
C ASP A 259 10.22 -15.59 -17.01
N ASP A 260 11.01 -14.73 -16.37
CA ASP A 260 11.25 -14.81 -14.92
C ASP A 260 10.08 -14.29 -14.12
N LEU A 261 9.61 -15.09 -13.18
CA LEU A 261 8.55 -14.67 -12.27
C LEU A 261 9.08 -13.61 -11.30
N VAL A 262 8.31 -12.54 -11.16
CA VAL A 262 8.62 -11.47 -10.22
C VAL A 262 8.68 -12.00 -8.78
N THR A 263 9.70 -11.63 -8.05
CA THR A 263 9.80 -11.87 -6.59
C THR A 263 8.95 -10.86 -5.84
N PHE A 264 9.10 -9.58 -6.16
CA PHE A 264 8.17 -8.52 -5.83
C PHE A 264 8.33 -7.31 -6.75
N SER A 265 7.26 -6.56 -6.91
CA SER A 265 7.27 -5.27 -7.59
C SER A 265 7.36 -4.15 -6.58
N ILE A 266 7.95 -3.03 -6.99
CA ILE A 266 8.09 -1.82 -6.19
C ILE A 266 7.47 -0.62 -6.90
N SER A 267 7.03 0.37 -6.15
CA SER A 267 6.59 1.65 -6.69
C SER A 267 6.74 2.78 -5.66
N GLY A 268 7.15 3.94 -6.14
CA GLY A 268 7.13 5.19 -5.39
C GLY A 268 6.04 6.17 -5.88
N GLN A 269 5.19 5.76 -6.83
CA GLN A 269 4.28 6.65 -7.55
C GLN A 269 2.85 6.12 -7.53
N PHE A 270 2.03 6.67 -6.65
CA PHE A 270 0.61 6.32 -6.49
C PHE A 270 -0.35 7.44 -6.86
N VAL A 271 0.17 8.65 -7.06
CA VAL A 271 -0.54 9.82 -7.53
C VAL A 271 0.34 10.51 -8.58
N PRO A 272 -0.26 11.25 -9.53
CA PRO A 272 0.49 12.13 -10.43
C PRO A 272 1.33 13.12 -9.61
N ASP A 273 2.51 13.49 -10.15
CA ASP A 273 3.35 14.51 -9.55
C ASP A 273 2.57 15.85 -9.41
N PRO A 274 2.36 16.35 -8.17
CA PRO A 274 1.63 17.58 -7.90
C PRO A 274 2.17 18.81 -8.63
N SER A 275 3.46 18.84 -8.95
CA SER A 275 4.07 19.95 -9.71
C SER A 275 3.61 20.01 -11.17
N THR A 276 3.04 18.91 -11.68
CA THR A 276 2.62 18.76 -13.07
C THR A 276 1.10 18.72 -13.27
N THR A 277 0.31 18.76 -12.18
CA THR A 277 -1.15 18.65 -12.23
C THR A 277 -1.84 19.64 -11.30
N GLU A 278 -2.94 20.25 -11.77
CA GLU A 278 -3.77 21.11 -10.93
C GLU A 278 -4.49 20.33 -9.80
N LYS A 279 -4.74 19.04 -9.99
CA LYS A 279 -5.50 18.20 -9.04
C LYS A 279 -4.86 18.15 -7.65
N TYR A 280 -3.54 18.17 -7.59
CA TYR A 280 -2.77 18.05 -6.36
C TYR A 280 -1.84 19.24 -6.10
N ALA A 281 -2.06 20.37 -6.78
CA ALA A 281 -1.17 21.54 -6.71
C ALA A 281 -0.94 22.05 -5.28
N GLU A 282 -1.89 21.86 -4.37
CA GLU A 282 -1.75 22.21 -2.95
C GLU A 282 -0.67 21.40 -2.21
N TYR A 283 -0.29 20.23 -2.73
CA TYR A 283 0.73 19.33 -2.16
C TYR A 283 2.10 19.48 -2.86
N ALA A 284 2.25 20.40 -3.83
CA ALA A 284 3.48 20.51 -4.63
C ALA A 284 4.73 20.85 -3.78
N ASP A 285 4.55 21.56 -2.67
CA ASP A 285 5.65 21.92 -1.76
C ASP A 285 6.00 20.81 -0.75
N THR A 286 5.13 19.82 -0.59
CA THR A 286 5.32 18.72 0.38
C THR A 286 5.69 17.40 -0.27
N TYR A 287 5.19 17.13 -1.47
CA TYR A 287 5.40 15.87 -2.17
C TYR A 287 6.83 15.74 -2.69
N ASP A 288 7.56 14.75 -2.20
CA ASP A 288 8.95 14.50 -2.61
C ASP A 288 9.01 13.37 -3.66
N TYR A 289 8.82 13.77 -4.93
CA TYR A 289 8.81 12.86 -6.06
C TYR A 289 10.13 12.13 -6.26
N ASP A 290 11.24 12.85 -6.20
CA ASP A 290 12.56 12.29 -6.42
C ASP A 290 13.01 11.39 -5.28
N PHE A 291 12.71 11.77 -4.04
CA PHE A 291 13.06 10.95 -2.89
C PHE A 291 12.34 9.60 -2.89
N SER A 292 11.05 9.57 -3.27
CA SER A 292 10.33 8.31 -3.45
C SER A 292 11.01 7.39 -4.49
N ARG A 293 11.52 7.95 -5.58
CA ARG A 293 12.25 7.22 -6.62
C ARG A 293 13.60 6.71 -6.10
N GLN A 294 14.37 7.55 -5.40
CA GLN A 294 15.65 7.18 -4.78
C GLN A 294 15.48 6.00 -3.80
N LEU A 295 14.46 6.03 -2.96
CA LEU A 295 14.15 4.91 -2.04
C LEU A 295 13.88 3.60 -2.78
N ASN A 296 13.12 3.65 -3.88
CA ASN A 296 12.83 2.47 -4.68
C ASN A 296 14.06 1.94 -5.40
N VAL A 297 14.98 2.81 -5.89
CA VAL A 297 16.28 2.41 -6.44
C VAL A 297 17.12 1.74 -5.35
N ALA A 298 17.17 2.29 -4.13
CA ALA A 298 17.89 1.67 -3.01
C ALA A 298 17.38 0.25 -2.70
N VAL A 299 16.06 0.01 -2.78
CA VAL A 299 15.49 -1.34 -2.67
C VAL A 299 15.98 -2.25 -3.79
N PHE A 300 15.92 -1.78 -5.03
CA PHE A 300 16.33 -2.52 -6.20
C PHE A 300 17.81 -2.94 -6.10
N ASP A 301 18.69 -2.01 -5.78
CA ASP A 301 20.12 -2.24 -5.66
C ASP A 301 20.48 -3.23 -4.55
N ALA A 302 19.88 -3.08 -3.37
CA ALA A 302 20.08 -3.97 -2.23
C ALA A 302 19.72 -5.44 -2.55
N LEU A 303 18.80 -5.64 -3.48
CA LEU A 303 18.34 -6.96 -3.91
C LEU A 303 19.16 -7.48 -5.10
N GLN A 304 19.54 -6.62 -6.04
CA GLN A 304 20.39 -6.99 -7.16
C GLN A 304 21.78 -7.42 -6.71
N GLU A 305 22.37 -6.76 -5.71
CA GLU A 305 23.67 -7.14 -5.14
C GLU A 305 23.76 -8.62 -4.76
N LYS A 306 22.67 -9.22 -4.34
CA LYS A 306 22.62 -10.64 -3.92
C LYS A 306 22.19 -11.60 -5.04
N GLY A 307 21.65 -11.09 -6.16
CA GLY A 307 21.35 -11.84 -7.38
C GLY A 307 20.31 -12.96 -7.23
N ASN A 308 19.39 -12.88 -6.26
CA ASN A 308 18.44 -13.94 -5.97
C ASN A 308 16.98 -13.46 -5.85
N ALA A 309 16.69 -12.29 -6.36
CA ALA A 309 15.35 -11.73 -6.44
C ALA A 309 15.12 -11.07 -7.79
N ASN A 310 14.00 -11.36 -8.42
CA ASN A 310 13.55 -10.72 -9.66
C ASN A 310 12.63 -9.58 -9.26
N ILE A 311 13.08 -8.34 -9.46
CA ILE A 311 12.37 -7.13 -9.06
C ILE A 311 11.94 -6.38 -10.30
N SER A 312 10.74 -5.77 -10.21
CA SER A 312 10.17 -4.97 -11.29
C SER A 312 9.42 -3.76 -10.72
N LEU A 313 9.16 -2.77 -11.55
CA LEU A 313 8.23 -1.70 -11.18
C LEU A 313 6.79 -2.20 -11.28
N TYR A 314 6.01 -1.88 -10.28
CA TYR A 314 4.54 -2.00 -10.31
C TYR A 314 3.99 -1.11 -11.44
N PRO A 315 2.80 -1.41 -12.00
CA PRO A 315 2.24 -0.56 -13.06
C PRO A 315 2.25 0.92 -12.71
N GLN A 316 2.76 1.73 -13.62
CA GLN A 316 2.93 3.17 -13.45
C GLN A 316 1.71 3.96 -13.91
N GLY A 317 1.68 5.27 -13.62
CA GLY A 317 0.59 6.17 -14.03
C GLY A 317 -0.68 6.00 -13.21
N LEU A 318 -0.56 5.53 -11.99
CA LEU A 318 -1.68 5.40 -11.05
C LEU A 318 -2.11 6.77 -10.52
N ASP A 319 -3.39 6.86 -10.17
CA ASP A 319 -3.99 8.01 -9.50
C ASP A 319 -4.92 7.50 -8.39
N LEU A 320 -4.33 7.13 -7.26
CA LEU A 320 -4.97 6.44 -6.15
C LEU A 320 -4.76 7.20 -4.82
N PRO A 321 -5.33 8.41 -4.68
CA PRO A 321 -5.18 9.23 -3.47
C PRO A 321 -5.82 8.63 -2.22
N GLY A 322 -6.77 7.71 -2.39
CA GLY A 322 -7.45 6.99 -1.30
C GLY A 322 -6.67 5.80 -0.74
N THR A 323 -5.45 5.55 -1.20
CA THR A 323 -4.54 4.57 -0.62
C THR A 323 -3.68 5.20 0.48
N ALA A 324 -3.16 4.39 1.40
CA ALA A 324 -2.19 4.86 2.39
C ALA A 324 -0.97 5.50 1.72
N LEU A 325 -0.39 4.83 0.71
CA LEU A 325 0.75 5.37 -0.07
C LEU A 325 0.44 6.70 -0.74
N GLY A 326 -0.69 6.82 -1.45
CA GLY A 326 -1.08 8.06 -2.12
C GLY A 326 -1.28 9.21 -1.14
N THR A 327 -1.97 8.92 -0.03
CA THR A 327 -2.21 9.88 1.05
C THR A 327 -0.92 10.37 1.70
N PHE A 328 -0.04 9.46 2.13
CA PHE A 328 1.15 9.85 2.89
C PHE A 328 2.26 10.39 2.00
N ALA A 329 2.34 10.00 0.73
CA ALA A 329 3.21 10.66 -0.24
C ALA A 329 2.83 12.13 -0.42
N LEU A 330 1.53 12.46 -0.59
CA LEU A 330 1.06 13.84 -0.67
C LEU A 330 1.35 14.64 0.62
N ASN A 331 1.41 13.96 1.78
CA ASN A 331 1.76 14.54 3.07
C ASN A 331 3.28 14.59 3.35
N GLY A 332 4.13 14.33 2.35
CA GLY A 332 5.57 14.59 2.39
C GLY A 332 6.46 13.42 2.74
N SER A 333 5.92 12.20 2.83
CA SER A 333 6.75 11.01 3.00
C SER A 333 7.28 10.51 1.66
N GLY A 334 8.55 10.10 1.61
CA GLY A 334 9.04 9.23 0.55
C GLY A 334 8.26 7.90 0.59
N ALA A 335 7.61 7.55 -0.50
CA ALA A 335 6.68 6.41 -0.56
C ALA A 335 7.32 5.19 -1.22
N VAL A 336 7.16 4.02 -0.60
CA VAL A 336 7.63 2.75 -1.16
C VAL A 336 6.57 1.67 -1.00
N LEU A 337 6.08 1.17 -2.13
CA LEU A 337 5.27 -0.04 -2.20
C LEU A 337 6.16 -1.27 -2.34
N PHE A 338 5.81 -2.33 -1.62
CA PHE A 338 6.26 -3.69 -1.91
C PHE A 338 5.06 -4.56 -2.26
N GLU A 339 4.99 -5.00 -3.50
CA GLU A 339 4.02 -5.99 -3.97
C GLU A 339 4.71 -7.35 -4.08
N VAL A 340 4.73 -8.07 -2.96
CA VAL A 340 5.41 -9.36 -2.86
C VAL A 340 4.64 -10.41 -3.65
N ARG A 341 5.35 -11.31 -4.33
CA ARG A 341 4.72 -12.46 -4.98
C ARG A 341 3.83 -13.20 -4.00
N GLY A 342 2.55 -13.20 -4.28
CA GLY A 342 1.55 -13.86 -3.47
C GLY A 342 1.90 -15.32 -3.25
N GLN A 343 1.68 -15.80 -2.04
CA GLN A 343 1.98 -17.17 -1.66
C GLN A 343 0.84 -17.77 -0.88
N THR A 344 0.70 -19.06 -1.05
CA THR A 344 -0.24 -19.88 -0.31
C THR A 344 0.54 -20.89 0.53
N GLN A 345 -0.13 -21.53 1.47
CA GLN A 345 0.43 -22.64 2.22
C GLN A 345 1.03 -23.74 1.32
N SER A 346 0.45 -23.96 0.13
CA SER A 346 0.92 -24.98 -0.83
C SER A 346 2.32 -24.69 -1.38
N MET A 347 2.83 -23.46 -1.33
CA MET A 347 4.19 -23.11 -1.75
C MET A 347 5.27 -23.55 -0.74
N GLY A 348 4.88 -23.91 0.48
CA GLY A 348 5.76 -24.46 1.52
C GLY A 348 6.66 -23.45 2.20
N GLN A 349 7.27 -23.88 3.32
CA GLN A 349 8.06 -23.04 4.22
C GLN A 349 9.35 -22.51 3.60
N LYS A 350 9.95 -23.22 2.63
CA LYS A 350 11.14 -22.76 1.93
C LYS A 350 10.82 -21.48 1.15
N LYS A 351 9.72 -21.47 0.38
CA LYS A 351 9.32 -20.31 -0.41
C LYS A 351 8.94 -19.14 0.48
N LYS A 352 8.22 -19.38 1.56
CA LYS A 352 7.94 -18.37 2.60
C LYS A 352 9.24 -17.72 3.08
N GLY A 353 10.24 -18.53 3.50
CA GLY A 353 11.51 -18.02 4.00
C GLY A 353 12.28 -17.21 2.95
N GLU A 354 12.27 -17.62 1.68
CA GLU A 354 12.88 -16.88 0.58
C GLU A 354 12.24 -15.50 0.40
N LEU A 355 10.91 -15.42 0.39
CA LEU A 355 10.18 -14.16 0.17
C LEU A 355 10.30 -13.22 1.39
N VAL A 356 10.15 -13.74 2.60
CA VAL A 356 10.38 -12.96 3.83
C VAL A 356 11.80 -12.36 3.82
N LYS A 357 12.81 -13.15 3.45
CA LYS A 357 14.19 -12.68 3.39
C LYS A 357 14.44 -11.65 2.29
N ALA A 358 13.73 -11.75 1.17
CA ALA A 358 13.79 -10.74 0.13
C ALA A 358 13.20 -9.41 0.61
N VAL A 359 12.02 -9.45 1.28
CA VAL A 359 11.41 -8.25 1.89
C VAL A 359 12.33 -7.61 2.92
N GLU A 360 12.89 -8.41 3.85
CA GLU A 360 13.86 -7.90 4.82
C GLU A 360 15.02 -7.15 4.15
N ARG A 361 15.60 -7.70 3.09
CA ARG A 361 16.71 -7.05 2.37
C ARG A 361 16.30 -5.74 1.73
N GLY A 362 15.14 -5.70 1.09
CA GLY A 362 14.62 -4.46 0.52
C GLY A 362 14.41 -3.39 1.59
N LEU A 363 13.82 -3.77 2.73
CA LEU A 363 13.66 -2.87 3.88
C LEU A 363 15.01 -2.41 4.45
N TYR A 364 16.02 -3.28 4.52
CA TYR A 364 17.38 -2.86 4.92
C TYR A 364 18.04 -1.92 3.92
N GLY A 365 17.74 -2.03 2.62
CA GLY A 365 18.16 -1.03 1.62
C GLY A 365 17.67 0.37 1.98
N ILE A 366 16.39 0.50 2.34
CA ILE A 366 15.79 1.76 2.80
C ILE A 366 16.41 2.20 4.13
N ILE A 367 16.37 1.34 5.15
CA ILE A 367 16.76 1.66 6.52
C ILE A 367 18.22 2.10 6.58
N ASN A 368 19.14 1.37 5.94
CA ASN A 368 20.55 1.70 5.92
C ASN A 368 20.81 2.96 5.09
N GLY A 369 20.20 3.08 3.90
CA GLY A 369 20.37 4.24 3.03
C GLY A 369 19.89 5.54 3.68
N VAL A 370 18.80 5.48 4.46
CA VAL A 370 18.31 6.64 5.25
C VAL A 370 19.22 6.90 6.45
N ALA A 371 19.66 5.85 7.16
CA ALA A 371 20.48 5.99 8.36
C ALA A 371 21.88 6.59 8.04
N ASP A 372 22.51 6.15 6.97
CA ASP A 372 23.85 6.61 6.58
C ASP A 372 23.83 7.78 5.57
N GLY A 373 22.66 8.12 5.05
CA GLY A 373 22.47 9.24 4.12
C GLY A 373 22.73 8.90 2.65
N THR A 374 23.16 7.67 2.32
CA THR A 374 23.53 7.29 0.95
C THR A 374 22.35 7.29 -0.02
N VAL A 375 21.13 7.13 0.47
CA VAL A 375 19.91 7.19 -0.35
C VAL A 375 19.74 8.53 -1.07
N TYR A 376 20.20 9.62 -0.47
CA TYR A 376 20.08 10.97 -1.05
C TYR A 376 21.07 11.24 -2.18
N ASP A 377 22.10 10.41 -2.32
CA ASP A 377 23.10 10.49 -3.40
C ASP A 377 22.70 9.67 -4.65
N ILE A 378 21.61 8.90 -4.56
CA ILE A 378 21.11 8.08 -5.67
C ILE A 378 20.51 8.99 -6.74
N ASN A 379 20.84 8.73 -8.02
CA ASN A 379 20.19 9.42 -9.13
C ASN A 379 18.73 8.92 -9.28
N PRO A 380 17.70 9.76 -9.05
CA PRO A 380 16.30 9.33 -9.12
C PRO A 380 15.89 8.84 -10.52
N GLU A 381 16.57 9.27 -11.60
CA GLU A 381 16.29 8.82 -12.98
C GLU A 381 16.60 7.33 -13.20
N GLU A 382 17.37 6.70 -12.32
CA GLU A 382 17.62 5.26 -12.37
C GLU A 382 16.36 4.42 -12.10
N TYR A 383 15.36 5.02 -11.47
CA TYR A 383 14.05 4.40 -11.24
C TYR A 383 13.41 3.90 -12.54
N GLU A 384 13.44 4.69 -13.61
CA GLU A 384 12.86 4.32 -14.90
C GLU A 384 13.66 3.23 -15.65
N SER A 385 14.86 2.90 -15.18
CA SER A 385 15.65 1.80 -15.72
C SER A 385 15.25 0.44 -15.14
N ILE A 386 14.49 0.41 -14.05
CA ILE A 386 13.98 -0.83 -13.44
C ILE A 386 12.94 -1.45 -14.36
N PRO A 387 13.05 -2.75 -14.70
CA PRO A 387 12.08 -3.40 -15.59
C PRO A 387 10.65 -3.33 -15.06
N LEU A 388 9.66 -3.23 -15.95
CA LEU A 388 8.24 -3.21 -15.56
C LEU A 388 7.73 -4.61 -15.17
N THR A 389 6.68 -4.64 -14.36
CA THR A 389 5.88 -5.85 -14.10
C THR A 389 4.97 -6.12 -15.29
N LYS A 390 4.98 -7.35 -15.79
CA LYS A 390 4.07 -7.82 -16.83
C LYS A 390 3.14 -8.89 -16.29
N GLY A 391 1.83 -8.68 -16.45
CA GLY A 391 0.85 -9.72 -16.20
C GLY A 391 0.92 -10.82 -17.27
N ARG A 392 0.73 -12.08 -16.89
CA ARG A 392 0.46 -13.13 -17.90
C ARG A 392 -0.85 -12.81 -18.58
N GLN A 393 -0.81 -12.79 -19.91
CA GLN A 393 -1.99 -12.68 -20.77
C GLN A 393 -2.79 -13.99 -20.76
#